data_b85b0ec133c7c170814b248d4c3b1c55
#
_entry.id   b85b0ec133c7c170814b248d4c3b1c55
#
_cell.length_a   1.000
_cell.length_b   1.000
_cell.length_c   1.000
_cell.angle_alpha   90.00
_cell.angle_beta   90.00
_cell.angle_gamma   90.00
#
_symmetry.space_group_name_H-M   'P 1'
#
loop_
_entity.id
_entity.type
_entity.pdbx_description
1 polymer ?
#
loop_
_entity_poly.entity_id
_entity_poly.type
_entity_poly.pdbx_seq_one_letter_code
_entity_poly.pdbx_strand_id
1 'polypeptide(L)'
;MVATEPPGTGRPRFENKGILRFVEDSETVLARMDRSTIEIFFSLSKYREAYGPYLDRIGMPNGKYFWQLPVSGDRFSFEQRALDIFALHDPYYQYEIVNLPDSFFIRTGINVPQFNFPGGARQVQILAGDFVLTASECVQLGILAGKGQA
;
A
#
# COMPACT_ATOMS: atom_id res chain seq x y z
N MET A 1 13.85 11.10 1.40
CA MET A 1 13.79 10.01 2.38
C MET A 1 14.44 10.41 3.66
N VAL A 2 13.96 9.96 4.72
CA VAL A 2 14.45 10.34 6.03
C VAL A 2 15.48 9.34 6.48
N ALA A 3 16.70 9.56 6.08
CA ALA A 3 17.75 8.57 6.28
C ALA A 3 18.24 8.45 7.73
N THR A 4 17.99 9.47 8.52
CA THR A 4 18.52 9.51 9.88
C THR A 4 17.64 8.84 10.91
N GLU A 5 16.42 8.48 10.53
CA GLU A 5 15.49 7.87 11.48
C GLU A 5 15.76 6.39 11.61
N PRO A 6 15.73 5.85 12.81
CA PRO A 6 15.81 4.42 12.97
C PRO A 6 14.65 3.73 12.28
N PRO A 7 14.87 2.59 11.64
CA PRO A 7 13.78 1.83 11.04
C PRO A 7 12.72 1.47 12.10
N GLY A 8 11.47 1.51 11.69
CA GLY A 8 10.38 1.15 12.57
C GLY A 8 9.82 2.31 13.37
N THR A 9 10.47 3.45 13.32
CA THR A 9 9.92 4.63 13.96
C THR A 9 9.42 5.58 12.90
N GLY A 10 8.21 6.07 13.08
CA GLY A 10 7.76 7.21 12.35
C GLY A 10 8.30 8.45 13.02
N ARG A 11 8.44 9.50 12.32
CA ARG A 11 8.75 10.77 12.95
C ARG A 11 7.92 11.87 12.35
N PRO A 12 7.66 12.93 13.11
CA PRO A 12 6.95 14.08 12.55
C PRO A 12 7.82 14.74 11.48
N ARG A 13 7.18 15.15 10.44
CA ARG A 13 7.82 15.82 9.34
C ARG A 13 6.86 16.88 8.84
N PHE A 14 7.40 18.04 8.51
CA PHE A 14 6.58 19.07 7.91
C PHE A 14 6.36 18.74 6.46
N GLU A 15 5.11 18.64 6.10
CA GLU A 15 4.67 18.53 4.72
C GLU A 15 4.45 19.91 4.14
N ASN A 16 4.05 19.96 2.90
CA ASN A 16 3.64 21.22 2.29
C ASN A 16 2.67 21.94 3.19
N LYS A 17 2.79 23.23 3.30
CA LYS A 17 1.90 24.08 4.11
C LYS A 17 2.11 23.92 5.61
N GLY A 18 3.22 23.35 6.03
CA GLY A 18 3.53 23.21 7.42
C GLY A 18 2.72 22.16 8.16
N ILE A 19 2.05 21.29 7.46
CA ILE A 19 1.31 20.21 8.10
C ILE A 19 2.29 19.20 8.65
N LEU A 20 2.11 18.87 9.93
CA LEU A 20 2.94 17.88 10.58
C LEU A 20 2.31 16.51 10.44
N ARG A 21 3.09 15.56 9.99
CA ARG A 21 2.59 14.18 9.91
C ARG A 21 3.73 13.21 10.22
N PHE A 22 3.35 12.02 10.68
CA PHE A 22 4.29 10.94 10.89
C PHE A 22 4.48 10.19 9.59
N VAL A 23 5.75 10.00 9.21
CA VAL A 23 6.11 9.33 7.97
C VAL A 23 7.02 8.16 8.32
N GLU A 24 6.60 6.96 7.97
CA GLU A 24 7.48 5.80 8.09
C GLU A 24 8.55 5.91 7.03
N ASP A 25 9.78 5.55 7.36
CA ASP A 25 10.81 5.55 6.34
C ASP A 25 10.60 4.35 5.40
N SER A 26 11.15 4.47 4.19
CA SER A 26 10.89 3.50 3.16
C SER A 26 11.46 2.12 3.47
N GLU A 27 12.51 2.04 4.29
CA GLU A 27 13.05 0.76 4.69
C GLU A 27 12.09 -0.01 5.59
N THR A 28 11.45 0.67 6.51
CA THR A 28 10.44 0.05 7.38
C THR A 28 9.29 -0.49 6.55
N VAL A 29 8.84 0.31 5.60
CA VAL A 29 7.73 -0.10 4.73
C VAL A 29 8.13 -1.29 3.88
N LEU A 30 9.35 -1.27 3.33
CA LEU A 30 9.86 -2.37 2.51
C LEU A 30 10.03 -3.67 3.31
N ALA A 31 10.25 -3.57 4.62
CA ALA A 31 10.47 -4.77 5.43
C ALA A 31 9.27 -5.72 5.43
N ARG A 32 8.11 -5.26 5.01
CA ARG A 32 6.92 -6.12 4.92
C ARG A 32 6.88 -6.94 3.65
N MET A 33 7.76 -6.68 2.70
CA MET A 33 7.81 -7.40 1.43
C MET A 33 9.07 -8.21 1.32
N ASP A 34 8.97 -9.38 0.70
CA ASP A 34 10.15 -10.11 0.26
C ASP A 34 10.84 -9.28 -0.82
N ARG A 35 12.03 -8.80 -0.55
CA ARG A 35 12.74 -7.89 -1.45
C ARG A 35 12.99 -8.48 -2.83
N SER A 36 13.15 -9.79 -2.91
CA SER A 36 13.37 -10.45 -4.21
C SER A 36 12.15 -10.41 -5.10
N THR A 37 10.99 -10.09 -4.55
CA THR A 37 9.72 -10.07 -5.30
C THR A 37 9.29 -8.66 -5.69
N ILE A 38 10.03 -7.65 -5.27
CA ILE A 38 9.59 -6.26 -5.47
C ILE A 38 9.70 -5.86 -6.92
N GLU A 39 8.62 -5.28 -7.42
CA GLU A 39 8.52 -4.69 -8.75
C GLU A 39 8.05 -3.26 -8.63
N ILE A 40 8.54 -2.41 -9.52
CA ILE A 40 8.18 -1.00 -9.55
C ILE A 40 7.61 -0.66 -10.91
N PHE A 41 6.45 0.00 -10.91
CA PHE A 41 5.76 0.39 -12.12
C PHE A 41 5.55 1.90 -12.14
N PHE A 42 6.11 2.56 -13.14
CA PHE A 42 5.85 3.99 -13.38
C PHE A 42 4.68 4.18 -14.35
N SER A 43 4.22 3.12 -14.96
CA SER A 43 3.11 3.14 -15.91
C SER A 43 1.92 2.38 -15.35
N LEU A 44 0.79 3.05 -15.26
CA LEU A 44 -0.44 2.41 -14.81
C LEU A 44 -0.84 1.27 -15.74
N SER A 45 -0.72 1.47 -17.05
CA SER A 45 -1.11 0.42 -17.99
C SER A 45 -0.26 -0.84 -17.81
N LYS A 46 1.02 -0.67 -17.52
CA LYS A 46 1.90 -1.82 -17.28
C LYS A 46 1.50 -2.58 -16.01
N TYR A 47 1.20 -1.85 -14.95
CA TYR A 47 0.76 -2.49 -13.73
C TYR A 47 -0.57 -3.23 -13.95
N ARG A 48 -1.53 -2.57 -14.60
CA ARG A 48 -2.86 -3.17 -14.83
C ARG A 48 -2.75 -4.41 -15.72
N GLU A 49 -1.86 -4.39 -16.69
CA GLU A 49 -1.64 -5.55 -17.55
C GLU A 49 -1.11 -6.73 -16.76
N ALA A 50 -0.23 -6.48 -15.79
CA ALA A 50 0.37 -7.55 -14.98
C ALA A 50 -0.57 -8.05 -13.90
N TYR A 51 -1.30 -7.17 -13.23
CA TYR A 51 -1.98 -7.50 -11.98
C TYR A 51 -3.44 -7.03 -11.91
N GLY A 52 -3.94 -6.39 -12.96
CA GLY A 52 -5.32 -5.91 -12.98
C GLY A 52 -5.48 -4.55 -12.32
N PRO A 53 -6.70 -4.00 -12.38
CA PRO A 53 -6.93 -2.62 -11.95
C PRO A 53 -7.38 -2.46 -10.51
N TYR A 54 -7.58 -3.55 -9.76
CA TYR A 54 -8.25 -3.46 -8.46
C TYR A 54 -7.29 -3.69 -7.32
N LEU A 55 -7.53 -2.96 -6.24
CA LEU A 55 -6.85 -3.12 -4.96
C LEU A 55 -7.89 -3.30 -3.87
N ASP A 56 -7.46 -3.90 -2.77
CA ASP A 56 -8.28 -3.87 -1.57
C ASP A 56 -7.42 -3.49 -0.37
N ARG A 57 -8.10 -3.29 0.75
CA ARG A 57 -7.44 -2.90 1.98
C ARG A 57 -8.27 -3.32 3.18
N ILE A 58 -7.58 -3.84 4.19
CA ILE A 58 -8.15 -4.02 5.52
C ILE A 58 -7.51 -2.94 6.40
N GLY A 59 -8.32 -2.07 6.96
CA GLY A 59 -7.84 -0.98 7.81
C GLY A 59 -8.48 0.35 7.43
N MET A 60 -8.18 1.36 8.23
CA MET A 60 -8.74 2.70 8.04
C MET A 60 -8.12 3.40 6.83
N PRO A 61 -8.80 4.42 6.27
CA PRO A 61 -8.29 5.13 5.09
C PRO A 61 -6.98 5.88 5.29
N ASN A 62 -6.53 6.07 6.51
CA ASN A 62 -5.24 6.69 6.77
C ASN A 62 -4.07 5.72 6.67
N GLY A 63 -4.32 4.46 6.32
CA GLY A 63 -3.26 3.49 6.11
C GLY A 63 -2.71 3.51 4.70
N LYS A 64 -1.56 2.86 4.53
CA LYS A 64 -0.73 2.98 3.34
C LYS A 64 -0.61 1.68 2.56
N TYR A 65 -1.09 0.57 3.09
CA TYR A 65 -0.88 -0.73 2.47
C TYR A 65 -2.15 -1.16 1.77
N PHE A 66 -1.99 -1.55 0.52
CA PHE A 66 -3.04 -2.16 -0.28
C PHE A 66 -2.61 -3.56 -0.66
N TRP A 67 -3.54 -4.34 -1.13
CA TRP A 67 -3.25 -5.64 -1.73
C TRP A 67 -3.91 -5.72 -3.08
N GLN A 68 -3.27 -6.47 -3.98
CA GLN A 68 -3.88 -6.76 -5.26
C GLN A 68 -5.21 -7.48 -5.04
N LEU A 69 -6.24 -7.03 -5.72
CA LEU A 69 -7.53 -7.73 -5.75
C LEU A 69 -7.66 -8.35 -7.13
N PRO A 70 -7.62 -9.67 -7.24
CA PRO A 70 -7.73 -10.31 -8.55
C PRO A 70 -9.01 -9.93 -9.27
N VAL A 71 -8.96 -9.82 -10.58
CA VAL A 71 -10.14 -9.55 -11.41
C VAL A 71 -11.12 -10.69 -11.29
N SER A 72 -10.61 -11.91 -11.22
CA SER A 72 -11.42 -13.10 -10.97
C SER A 72 -10.69 -13.95 -9.94
N GLY A 73 -11.45 -14.68 -9.15
CA GLY A 73 -10.91 -15.48 -8.07
C GLY A 73 -11.04 -14.76 -6.73
N ASP A 74 -10.49 -15.40 -5.71
CA ASP A 74 -10.68 -14.93 -4.35
C ASP A 74 -9.66 -13.84 -4.00
N ARG A 75 -10.09 -12.91 -3.15
CA ARG A 75 -9.16 -11.99 -2.51
C ARG A 75 -8.21 -12.76 -1.58
N PHE A 76 -7.07 -12.15 -1.29
CA PHE A 76 -6.14 -12.76 -0.34
C PHE A 76 -6.77 -12.88 1.04
N SER A 77 -6.43 -13.96 1.73
CA SER A 77 -6.90 -14.18 3.09
C SER A 77 -6.23 -13.21 4.06
N PHE A 78 -6.81 -13.10 5.25
CA PHE A 78 -6.22 -12.30 6.31
C PHE A 78 -4.81 -12.80 6.65
N GLU A 79 -4.64 -14.11 6.72
CA GLU A 79 -3.35 -14.71 7.06
C GLU A 79 -2.28 -14.43 6.02
N GLN A 80 -2.67 -14.40 4.75
CA GLN A 80 -1.74 -14.11 3.66
C GLN A 80 -1.28 -12.65 3.70
N ARG A 81 -2.08 -11.76 4.25
CA ARG A 81 -1.72 -10.34 4.38
C ARG A 81 -0.76 -10.09 5.53
N ALA A 82 -0.62 -11.06 6.42
CA ALA A 82 0.31 -11.00 7.56
C ALA A 82 0.14 -9.73 8.40
N LEU A 83 -1.10 -9.43 8.74
CA LEU A 83 -1.45 -8.30 9.58
C LEU A 83 -1.51 -8.71 11.04
N ASP A 84 -1.37 -7.74 11.94
CA ASP A 84 -1.63 -7.96 13.36
C ASP A 84 -3.07 -8.44 13.54
N ILE A 85 -3.27 -9.38 14.45
CA ILE A 85 -4.59 -9.97 14.67
C ILE A 85 -5.65 -8.92 15.03
N PHE A 86 -5.23 -7.81 15.62
CA PHE A 86 -6.16 -6.74 15.95
C PHE A 86 -6.81 -6.12 14.72
N ALA A 87 -6.23 -6.29 13.55
CA ALA A 87 -6.81 -5.80 12.31
C ALA A 87 -7.96 -6.67 11.78
N LEU A 88 -8.22 -7.81 12.41
CA LEU A 88 -9.23 -8.75 11.92
C LEU A 88 -10.61 -8.12 11.77
N HIS A 89 -10.95 -7.19 12.64
CA HIS A 89 -12.25 -6.52 12.63
C HIS A 89 -12.22 -5.13 12.03
N ASP A 90 -11.09 -4.74 11.42
CA ASP A 90 -10.99 -3.45 10.75
C ASP A 90 -11.83 -3.45 9.48
N PRO A 91 -12.26 -2.26 9.03
CA PRO A 91 -13.06 -2.17 7.81
C PRO A 91 -12.32 -2.69 6.58
N TYR A 92 -13.08 -3.20 5.64
CA TYR A 92 -12.57 -3.71 4.37
C TYR A 92 -13.06 -2.80 3.24
N TYR A 93 -12.13 -2.38 2.39
CA TYR A 93 -12.42 -1.49 1.27
C TYR A 93 -11.87 -2.07 -0.02
N GLN A 94 -12.55 -1.77 -1.11
CA GLN A 94 -12.07 -2.09 -2.46
C GLN A 94 -11.93 -0.82 -3.27
N TYR A 95 -10.94 -0.81 -4.15
CA TYR A 95 -10.63 0.36 -4.98
C TYR A 95 -10.32 -0.08 -6.40
N GLU A 96 -10.51 0.87 -7.31
CA GLU A 96 -9.99 0.76 -8.66
C GLU A 96 -8.89 1.79 -8.84
N ILE A 97 -7.76 1.42 -9.46
CA ILE A 97 -6.72 2.37 -9.81
C ILE A 97 -7.11 3.01 -11.13
N VAL A 98 -7.44 4.28 -11.10
CA VAL A 98 -7.98 4.97 -12.27
C VAL A 98 -6.99 5.92 -12.91
N ASN A 99 -5.95 6.31 -12.19
CA ASN A 99 -4.94 7.23 -12.70
C ASN A 99 -3.66 7.09 -11.91
N LEU A 100 -2.54 7.39 -12.57
CA LEU A 100 -1.24 7.46 -11.89
C LEU A 100 -0.54 8.72 -12.45
N PRO A 101 -0.46 9.79 -11.66
CA PRO A 101 0.17 11.02 -12.14
C PRO A 101 1.63 10.80 -12.48
N ASP A 102 2.17 11.67 -13.33
CA ASP A 102 3.59 11.63 -13.68
C ASP A 102 4.44 11.71 -12.41
N SER A 103 5.52 10.98 -12.40
CA SER A 103 6.48 10.89 -11.30
C SER A 103 5.98 10.05 -10.11
N PHE A 104 4.73 9.65 -10.11
CA PHE A 104 4.24 8.70 -9.12
C PHE A 104 4.52 7.28 -9.61
N PHE A 105 4.60 6.35 -8.70
CA PHE A 105 4.83 4.96 -9.09
C PHE A 105 4.15 4.00 -8.12
N ILE A 106 4.02 2.77 -8.60
CA ILE A 106 3.45 1.67 -7.83
C ILE A 106 4.59 0.72 -7.49
N ARG A 107 4.70 0.37 -6.22
CA ARG A 107 5.65 -0.63 -5.75
C ARG A 107 4.85 -1.80 -5.20
N THR A 108 5.18 -3.01 -5.64
CA THR A 108 4.48 -4.20 -5.22
C THR A 108 5.45 -5.33 -4.93
N GLY A 109 5.07 -6.20 -4.02
CA GLY A 109 5.87 -7.35 -3.66
C GLY A 109 5.06 -8.29 -2.79
N ILE A 110 5.63 -9.44 -2.48
CA ILE A 110 4.96 -10.47 -1.72
C ILE A 110 5.22 -10.26 -0.23
N ASN A 111 4.18 -10.30 0.57
CA ASN A 111 4.30 -10.15 2.02
C ASN A 111 5.16 -11.25 2.62
N VAL A 112 6.08 -10.84 3.49
CA VAL A 112 6.83 -11.79 4.31
C VAL A 112 5.96 -12.30 5.44
N PRO A 113 6.30 -13.45 6.05
CA PRO A 113 5.62 -13.90 7.26
C PRO A 113 5.79 -12.89 8.39
N GLN A 114 4.71 -12.56 9.06
CA GLN A 114 4.72 -11.67 10.23
C GLN A 114 3.54 -11.99 11.14
N PHE A 115 3.65 -11.61 12.40
CA PHE A 115 2.56 -11.75 13.38
C PHE A 115 2.05 -13.20 13.47
N ASN A 116 2.94 -14.16 13.27
CA ASN A 116 2.62 -15.59 13.25
C ASN A 116 1.73 -16.02 12.08
N PHE A 117 1.64 -15.19 11.04
CA PHE A 117 0.93 -15.51 9.81
C PHE A 117 1.91 -15.74 8.67
N PRO A 118 1.55 -16.60 7.69
CA PRO A 118 2.51 -17.03 6.67
C PRO A 118 2.86 -15.98 5.62
N GLY A 119 2.06 -14.95 5.44
CA GLY A 119 2.28 -14.02 4.35
C GLY A 119 1.87 -14.61 3.01
N GLY A 120 2.42 -14.07 1.93
CA GLY A 120 2.20 -14.56 0.58
C GLY A 120 1.25 -13.71 -0.25
N ALA A 121 0.54 -12.75 0.35
CA ALA A 121 -0.30 -11.84 -0.42
C ALA A 121 0.57 -10.84 -1.17
N ARG A 122 0.09 -10.37 -2.32
CA ARG A 122 0.77 -9.30 -3.04
C ARG A 122 0.35 -7.96 -2.48
N GLN A 123 1.28 -7.34 -1.78
CA GLN A 123 1.09 -6.01 -1.23
C GLN A 123 1.40 -4.97 -2.30
N VAL A 124 0.67 -3.87 -2.27
CA VAL A 124 0.80 -2.78 -3.23
C VAL A 124 0.90 -1.47 -2.47
N GLN A 125 1.81 -0.62 -2.91
CA GLN A 125 2.00 0.71 -2.36
C GLN A 125 2.02 1.70 -3.50
N ILE A 126 1.53 2.90 -3.25
CA ILE A 126 1.53 3.98 -4.24
C ILE A 126 2.38 5.09 -3.66
N LEU A 127 3.38 5.52 -4.41
CA LEU A 127 4.40 6.44 -3.92
C LEU A 127 4.51 7.68 -4.77
N ALA A 128 4.82 8.78 -4.09
CA ALA A 128 5.27 10.01 -4.69
C ALA A 128 6.65 10.30 -4.10
N GLY A 129 7.71 10.02 -4.86
CA GLY A 129 9.07 10.09 -4.32
C GLY A 129 9.25 9.12 -3.17
N ASP A 130 9.63 9.62 -2.00
CA ASP A 130 9.81 8.82 -0.81
C ASP A 130 8.52 8.57 -0.03
N PHE A 131 7.45 9.24 -0.41
CA PHE A 131 6.19 9.13 0.32
C PHE A 131 5.39 7.95 -0.16
N VAL A 132 5.06 7.05 0.77
CA VAL A 132 4.04 6.06 0.54
C VAL A 132 2.70 6.73 0.88
N LEU A 133 1.82 6.83 -0.10
CA LEU A 133 0.57 7.54 0.06
C LEU A 133 -0.46 6.71 0.82
N THR A 134 -1.28 7.39 1.62
CA THR A 134 -2.40 6.74 2.27
C THR A 134 -3.55 6.53 1.29
N ALA A 135 -4.47 5.64 1.64
CA ALA A 135 -5.67 5.42 0.84
C ALA A 135 -6.44 6.73 0.64
N SER A 136 -6.59 7.49 1.72
CA SER A 136 -7.26 8.78 1.68
C SER A 136 -6.60 9.74 0.69
N GLU A 137 -5.28 9.82 0.73
CA GLU A 137 -4.53 10.66 -0.20
C GLU A 137 -4.71 10.22 -1.65
N CYS A 138 -4.68 8.92 -1.88
CA CYS A 138 -4.87 8.38 -3.22
C CYS A 138 -6.25 8.72 -3.78
N VAL A 139 -7.27 8.65 -2.93
CA VAL A 139 -8.63 9.02 -3.36
C VAL A 139 -8.70 10.52 -3.65
N GLN A 140 -8.14 11.34 -2.78
CA GLN A 140 -8.14 12.79 -2.96
C GLN A 140 -7.42 13.23 -4.22
N LEU A 141 -6.34 12.54 -4.57
CA LEU A 141 -5.56 12.85 -5.76
C LEU A 141 -6.15 12.25 -7.03
N GLY A 142 -7.24 11.53 -6.94
CA GLY A 142 -7.85 10.91 -8.11
C GLY A 142 -7.10 9.70 -8.65
N ILE A 143 -6.26 9.09 -7.85
CA ILE A 143 -5.53 7.88 -8.22
C ILE A 143 -6.42 6.66 -8.04
N LEU A 144 -7.17 6.63 -6.94
CA LEU A 144 -8.06 5.53 -6.60
C LEU A 144 -9.50 6.01 -6.54
N ALA A 145 -10.40 5.16 -7.01
CA ALA A 145 -11.84 5.34 -6.84
C ALA A 145 -12.37 4.18 -6.00
N GLY A 146 -13.27 4.46 -5.09
CA GLY A 146 -13.92 3.43 -4.30
C GLY A 146 -14.72 2.50 -5.20
N LYS A 147 -14.60 1.20 -4.94
CA LYS A 147 -15.24 0.18 -5.76
C LYS A 147 -16.18 -0.63 -4.89
N GLY A 148 -17.48 -0.38 -5.04
CA GLY A 148 -18.45 -1.21 -4.39
C GLY A 148 -18.20 -1.39 -2.90
N GLN A 149 -18.44 -0.38 -2.15
CA GLN A 149 -18.22 -0.43 -0.72
C GLN A 149 -19.05 -1.52 -0.08
N ALA A 150 -18.41 -2.34 0.69
CA ALA A 150 -19.12 -3.39 1.40
C ALA A 150 -19.83 -2.83 2.61
#